data_e4389704712b997391a07167d8cb9228
#
_entry.id   e4389704712b997391a07167d8cb9228
#
_cell.length_a   1.000
_cell.length_b   1.000
_cell.length_c   1.000
_cell.angle_alpha   90.00
_cell.angle_beta   90.00
_cell.angle_gamma   90.00
#
_symmetry.space_group_name_H-M   'P 1'
#
loop_
_entity.id
_entity.type
_entity.pdbx_description
1 polymer ?
#
loop_
_entity_poly.entity_id
_entity_poly.type
_entity_poly.pdbx_seq_one_letter_code
_entity_poly.pdbx_strand_id
1 'polypeptide(L)'
;MFNMIISMNSAFGDGLTQEQITASLGNRKADLLIKMIPTVVTTETLEKGQKPTIEFRLFDSGTNQSFSHVTYYVIVEKDEKKLLYDLFHDHAGDLRIQVNPSNTGNTSISGEKTPLLGVWIGTSAKPVTISGPIFASGGLYHFIVRIETVDSDNALLPDSQEPIYGSWLSIGNTENQQIDIGGKQVPIKIISYYDKLKDFRFDAKNMQMKLDMPFNWNLSRLENSSIFVHEEIYVPKPNAFTLKGGFTGSVNGANISKNVVLDNSNPYTDVIHVMLPKNDLLNLADQLDKNGQTSNGTMSFMVQPGEGPANSMGSMGSMGSMSGSNSSMAMGNTS
;
A
#
# COMPACT_ATOMS: atom_id res chain seq x y z
N MET A 1 -13.34 8.16 -20.63
CA MET A 1 -13.57 7.65 -19.28
C MET A 1 -12.87 6.29 -19.18
N PHE A 2 -11.71 6.23 -18.56
CA PHE A 2 -10.99 4.97 -18.35
C PHE A 2 -11.54 4.30 -17.08
N ASN A 3 -12.22 3.19 -17.23
CA ASN A 3 -12.55 2.32 -16.09
C ASN A 3 -11.29 1.50 -15.74
N MET A 4 -10.55 1.96 -14.75
CA MET A 4 -9.45 1.23 -14.15
C MET A 4 -10.04 0.17 -13.21
N ILE A 5 -10.06 -1.09 -13.63
CA ILE A 5 -10.42 -2.21 -12.75
C ILE A 5 -9.18 -2.57 -11.96
N ILE A 6 -9.06 -2.07 -10.75
CA ILE A 6 -8.00 -2.45 -9.81
C ILE A 6 -8.44 -3.74 -9.13
N SER A 7 -7.85 -4.87 -9.50
CA SER A 7 -7.96 -6.09 -8.71
C SER A 7 -6.96 -6.02 -7.57
N MET A 8 -7.42 -5.59 -6.39
CA MET A 8 -6.61 -5.67 -5.18
C MET A 8 -6.53 -7.13 -4.73
N ASN A 9 -5.44 -7.82 -5.06
CA ASN A 9 -4.99 -8.97 -4.28
C ASN A 9 -4.19 -8.44 -3.09
N SER A 10 -4.87 -7.92 -2.08
CA SER A 10 -4.23 -7.54 -0.83
C SER A 10 -3.87 -8.80 -0.05
N ALA A 11 -2.56 -9.08 0.06
CA ALA A 11 -2.06 -9.80 1.21
C ALA A 11 -2.36 -8.91 2.42
N PHE A 12 -3.25 -9.34 3.30
CA PHE A 12 -3.61 -8.63 4.51
C PHE A 12 -2.39 -8.52 5.41
N GLY A 13 -2.02 -7.32 5.81
CA GLY A 13 -1.10 -7.14 6.92
C GLY A 13 -0.24 -5.88 6.89
N ASP A 14 0.30 -5.41 5.77
CA ASP A 14 1.50 -4.58 5.84
C ASP A 14 1.45 -3.27 5.01
N GLY A 15 0.28 -2.65 4.92
CA GLY A 15 0.10 -1.45 4.10
C GLY A 15 0.08 -1.76 2.59
N LEU A 16 0.30 -0.75 1.76
CA LEU A 16 0.42 -0.91 0.31
C LEU A 16 1.85 -1.33 -0.04
N THR A 17 2.11 -2.62 -0.16
CA THR A 17 3.44 -3.18 -0.43
C THR A 17 3.59 -3.71 -1.85
N GLN A 18 2.47 -3.91 -2.54
CA GLN A 18 2.41 -4.25 -3.95
C GLN A 18 1.10 -3.81 -4.59
N GLU A 19 1.16 -3.46 -5.86
CA GLU A 19 -0.01 -3.23 -6.70
C GLU A 19 0.20 -3.86 -8.08
N GLN A 20 -0.89 -4.39 -8.64
CA GLN A 20 -0.97 -4.87 -10.02
C GLN A 20 -2.03 -4.06 -10.76
N ILE A 21 -1.64 -3.42 -11.85
CA ILE A 21 -2.47 -2.48 -12.58
C ILE A 21 -2.50 -2.89 -14.03
N THR A 22 -3.70 -2.99 -14.61
CA THR A 22 -3.90 -3.35 -16.02
C THR A 22 -4.09 -2.10 -16.88
N ALA A 23 -3.41 -2.05 -18.03
CA ALA A 23 -3.61 -1.04 -19.05
C ALA A 23 -3.59 -1.64 -20.47
N SER A 24 -4.03 -0.86 -21.45
CA SER A 24 -3.91 -1.25 -22.85
C SER A 24 -2.50 -0.95 -23.37
N LEU A 25 -1.89 -1.91 -24.05
CA LEU A 25 -0.62 -1.78 -24.76
C LEU A 25 -0.88 -2.09 -26.25
N GLY A 26 -1.24 -1.06 -27.00
CA GLY A 26 -1.74 -1.24 -28.36
C GLY A 26 -3.02 -2.10 -28.36
N ASN A 27 -2.97 -3.25 -29.03
CA ASN A 27 -4.07 -4.23 -29.08
C ASN A 27 -3.97 -5.33 -28.02
N ARG A 28 -2.96 -5.29 -27.13
CA ARG A 28 -2.76 -6.21 -26.01
C ARG A 28 -3.20 -5.57 -24.69
N LYS A 29 -3.45 -6.39 -23.68
CA LYS A 29 -3.58 -5.93 -22.29
C LYS A 29 -2.31 -6.29 -21.54
N ALA A 30 -1.73 -5.31 -20.86
CA ALA A 30 -0.54 -5.48 -20.08
C ALA A 30 -0.80 -5.14 -18.61
N ASP A 31 -0.32 -6.00 -17.73
CA ASP A 31 -0.31 -5.78 -16.29
C ASP A 31 1.08 -5.33 -15.86
N LEU A 32 1.13 -4.26 -15.08
CA LEU A 32 2.32 -3.85 -14.36
C LEU A 32 2.16 -4.24 -12.88
N LEU A 33 3.04 -5.13 -12.41
CA LEU A 33 3.22 -5.40 -10.99
C LEU A 33 4.32 -4.49 -10.47
N ILE A 34 4.03 -3.73 -9.42
CA ILE A 34 5.02 -2.99 -8.64
C ILE A 34 4.97 -3.54 -7.23
N LYS A 35 6.10 -4.02 -6.70
CA LYS A 35 6.15 -4.53 -5.33
C LYS A 35 7.44 -4.18 -4.62
N MET A 36 7.38 -4.11 -3.31
CA MET A 36 8.49 -3.87 -2.40
C MET A 36 9.02 -5.19 -1.82
N ILE A 37 10.33 -5.33 -1.72
CA ILE A 37 11.03 -6.48 -1.15
C ILE A 37 12.02 -5.96 -0.08
N PRO A 38 11.89 -6.37 1.18
CA PRO A 38 10.83 -7.20 1.73
C PRO A 38 9.47 -6.49 1.71
N THR A 39 8.38 -7.21 1.92
CA THR A 39 7.02 -6.67 1.91
C THR A 39 6.76 -5.71 3.05
N VAL A 40 7.39 -5.90 4.21
CA VAL A 40 7.27 -4.98 5.35
C VAL A 40 8.50 -4.09 5.43
N VAL A 41 8.31 -2.80 5.22
CA VAL A 41 9.34 -1.77 5.39
C VAL A 41 8.79 -0.67 6.28
N THR A 42 9.52 -0.36 7.34
CA THR A 42 9.16 0.69 8.29
C THR A 42 10.34 1.63 8.53
N THR A 43 10.08 2.81 9.07
CA THR A 43 11.15 3.74 9.47
C THR A 43 12.14 3.08 10.42
N GLU A 44 11.66 2.25 11.36
CA GLU A 44 12.51 1.49 12.29
C GLU A 44 13.45 0.51 11.56
N THR A 45 12.95 -0.21 10.55
CA THR A 45 13.78 -1.18 9.81
C THR A 45 14.79 -0.49 8.90
N LEU A 46 14.43 0.67 8.34
CA LEU A 46 15.33 1.51 7.54
C LEU A 46 16.45 2.10 8.39
N GLU A 47 16.15 2.60 9.60
CA GLU A 47 17.14 3.07 10.56
C GLU A 47 18.14 1.97 10.99
N LYS A 48 17.67 0.71 11.02
CA LYS A 48 18.52 -0.47 11.24
C LYS A 48 19.34 -0.91 10.02
N GLY A 49 19.27 -0.15 8.92
CA GLY A 49 20.06 -0.36 7.71
C GLY A 49 19.41 -1.27 6.66
N GLN A 50 18.11 -1.56 6.77
CA GLN A 50 17.37 -2.26 5.73
C GLN A 50 17.38 -1.46 4.43
N LYS A 51 17.66 -2.15 3.30
CA LYS A 51 17.68 -1.57 1.95
C LYS A 51 16.60 -2.24 1.13
N PRO A 52 15.42 -1.63 1.02
CA PRO A 52 14.33 -2.22 0.23
C PRO A 52 14.67 -2.22 -1.25
N THR A 53 14.12 -3.19 -1.97
CA THR A 53 14.15 -3.28 -3.43
C THR A 53 12.74 -3.09 -3.96
N ILE A 54 12.59 -2.29 -5.01
CA ILE A 54 11.35 -2.17 -5.77
C ILE A 54 11.50 -3.05 -7.00
N GLU A 55 10.55 -3.94 -7.22
CA GLU A 55 10.44 -4.77 -8.40
C GLU A 55 9.30 -4.25 -9.29
N PHE A 56 9.59 -4.06 -10.57
CA PHE A 56 8.63 -3.75 -11.62
C PHE A 56 8.62 -4.91 -12.59
N ARG A 57 7.46 -5.50 -12.82
CA ARG A 57 7.28 -6.57 -13.79
C ARG A 57 6.12 -6.23 -14.73
N LEU A 58 6.43 -6.05 -16.01
CA LEU A 58 5.43 -5.88 -17.06
C LEU A 58 5.16 -7.22 -17.73
N PHE A 59 3.90 -7.64 -17.82
CA PHE A 59 3.53 -8.94 -18.38
C PHE A 59 2.17 -8.89 -19.08
N ASP A 60 1.96 -9.81 -20.00
CA ASP A 60 0.70 -9.98 -20.71
C ASP A 60 -0.38 -10.52 -19.77
N SER A 61 -1.52 -9.81 -19.67
CA SER A 61 -2.61 -10.12 -18.73
C SER A 61 -3.28 -11.48 -19.01
N GLY A 62 -3.22 -11.96 -20.26
CA GLY A 62 -3.86 -13.22 -20.65
C GLY A 62 -2.97 -14.44 -20.43
N THR A 63 -1.66 -14.29 -20.62
CA THR A 63 -0.68 -15.40 -20.58
C THR A 63 0.20 -15.39 -19.35
N ASN A 64 0.25 -14.28 -18.60
CA ASN A 64 1.16 -14.04 -17.48
C ASN A 64 2.66 -14.13 -17.86
N GLN A 65 2.99 -14.00 -19.15
CA GLN A 65 4.37 -13.96 -19.62
C GLN A 65 4.92 -12.54 -19.56
N SER A 66 6.10 -12.35 -18.97
CA SER A 66 6.77 -11.05 -18.96
C SER A 66 7.10 -10.62 -20.39
N PHE A 67 6.91 -9.34 -20.67
CA PHE A 67 7.42 -8.73 -21.89
C PHE A 67 8.94 -8.62 -21.80
N SER A 68 9.61 -8.64 -22.93
CA SER A 68 11.06 -8.43 -23.01
C SER A 68 11.40 -7.00 -23.45
N HIS A 69 12.64 -6.58 -23.21
CA HIS A 69 13.19 -5.30 -23.67
C HIS A 69 12.30 -4.10 -23.27
N VAL A 70 11.97 -4.02 -21.98
CA VAL A 70 11.06 -3.00 -21.45
C VAL A 70 11.84 -1.81 -20.92
N THR A 71 11.52 -0.62 -21.41
CA THR A 71 12.00 0.64 -20.86
C THR A 71 10.88 1.31 -20.08
N TYR A 72 11.13 1.56 -18.80
CA TYR A 72 10.25 2.20 -17.85
C TYR A 72 10.71 3.64 -17.62
N TYR A 73 9.85 4.63 -17.86
CA TYR A 73 10.03 5.97 -17.31
C TYR A 73 9.34 6.02 -15.96
N VAL A 74 10.12 6.10 -14.88
CA VAL A 74 9.62 6.01 -13.51
C VAL A 74 9.71 7.38 -12.86
N ILE A 75 8.57 7.85 -12.34
CA ILE A 75 8.47 9.03 -11.47
C ILE A 75 8.06 8.53 -10.08
N VAL A 76 8.73 8.99 -9.03
CA VAL A 76 8.34 8.76 -7.64
C VAL A 76 8.08 10.10 -6.98
N GLU A 77 6.91 10.23 -6.39
CA GLU A 77 6.47 11.45 -5.68
C GLU A 77 6.09 11.12 -4.23
N LYS A 78 6.30 12.08 -3.35
CA LYS A 78 5.75 12.10 -2.01
C LYS A 78 5.31 13.52 -1.67
N ASP A 79 4.09 13.68 -1.14
CA ASP A 79 3.51 14.99 -0.77
C ASP A 79 3.64 16.00 -1.93
N GLU A 80 3.26 15.56 -3.16
CA GLU A 80 3.31 16.33 -4.41
C GLU A 80 4.74 16.74 -4.85
N LYS A 81 5.78 16.31 -4.12
CA LYS A 81 7.16 16.57 -4.47
C LYS A 81 7.75 15.40 -5.23
N LYS A 82 8.30 15.66 -6.41
CA LYS A 82 9.07 14.66 -7.18
C LYS A 82 10.39 14.37 -6.50
N LEU A 83 10.60 13.09 -6.17
CA LEU A 83 11.81 12.57 -5.55
C LEU A 83 12.72 11.88 -6.57
N LEU A 84 12.12 11.29 -7.62
CA LEU A 84 12.81 10.61 -8.71
C LEU A 84 12.05 10.85 -10.01
N TYR A 85 12.78 10.98 -11.10
CA TYR A 85 12.29 10.82 -12.47
C TYR A 85 13.47 10.41 -13.36
N ASP A 86 13.43 9.20 -13.93
CA ASP A 86 14.49 8.72 -14.83
C ASP A 86 14.00 7.50 -15.64
N LEU A 87 14.81 7.09 -16.60
CA LEU A 87 14.57 5.95 -17.49
C LEU A 87 15.36 4.73 -17.02
N PHE A 88 14.66 3.61 -16.90
CA PHE A 88 15.20 2.31 -16.50
C PHE A 88 14.84 1.25 -17.52
N HIS A 89 15.74 0.32 -17.75
CA HIS A 89 15.57 -0.75 -18.74
C HIS A 89 15.87 -2.11 -18.14
N ASP A 90 15.09 -3.10 -18.53
CA ASP A 90 15.37 -4.51 -18.28
C ASP A 90 15.03 -5.36 -19.49
N HIS A 91 15.95 -6.24 -19.90
CA HIS A 91 15.76 -7.10 -21.08
C HIS A 91 14.74 -8.23 -20.87
N ALA A 92 14.49 -8.61 -19.62
CA ALA A 92 13.53 -9.66 -19.26
C ALA A 92 12.18 -9.12 -18.78
N GLY A 93 12.05 -7.79 -18.68
CA GLY A 93 10.85 -7.10 -18.18
C GLY A 93 10.68 -7.14 -16.65
N ASP A 94 11.70 -7.57 -15.90
CA ASP A 94 11.73 -7.66 -14.43
C ASP A 94 12.78 -6.68 -13.87
N LEU A 95 12.48 -5.39 -13.94
CA LEU A 95 13.36 -4.34 -13.44
C LEU A 95 13.44 -4.39 -11.90
N ARG A 96 14.65 -4.31 -11.35
CA ARG A 96 14.88 -4.14 -9.91
C ARG A 96 15.68 -2.90 -9.59
N ILE A 97 15.17 -2.15 -8.62
CA ILE A 97 15.77 -0.93 -8.09
C ILE A 97 15.97 -1.08 -6.60
N GLN A 98 17.20 -1.13 -6.13
CA GLN A 98 17.53 -1.09 -4.70
C GLN A 98 17.53 0.36 -4.21
N VAL A 99 16.90 0.63 -3.08
CA VAL A 99 16.85 1.95 -2.48
C VAL A 99 17.74 2.01 -1.24
N ASN A 100 18.60 3.04 -1.18
CA ASN A 100 19.37 3.44 -0.01
C ASN A 100 18.78 4.74 0.53
N PRO A 101 17.82 4.70 1.47
CA PRO A 101 17.16 5.89 1.97
C PRO A 101 18.13 6.82 2.71
N SER A 102 18.01 8.13 2.47
CA SER A 102 18.80 9.15 3.15
C SER A 102 18.02 10.46 3.22
N ASN A 103 17.95 11.05 4.39
CA ASN A 103 17.33 12.37 4.59
C ASN A 103 18.17 13.54 4.06
N THR A 104 19.38 13.28 3.61
CA THR A 104 20.32 14.31 3.15
C THR A 104 20.59 14.19 1.66
N GLY A 105 20.66 15.35 0.99
CA GLY A 105 21.07 15.43 -0.41
C GLY A 105 19.92 15.27 -1.42
N ASN A 106 20.32 15.26 -2.68
CA ASN A 106 19.44 15.00 -3.81
C ASN A 106 19.45 13.50 -4.13
N THR A 107 18.44 13.05 -4.85
CA THR A 107 18.42 11.69 -5.39
C THR A 107 19.59 11.51 -6.33
N SER A 108 20.34 10.42 -6.15
CA SER A 108 21.41 9.97 -7.01
C SER A 108 21.16 8.53 -7.44
N ILE A 109 21.55 8.21 -8.67
CA ILE A 109 21.38 6.88 -9.24
C ILE A 109 22.75 6.32 -9.60
N SER A 110 22.97 5.05 -9.31
CA SER A 110 24.18 4.32 -9.65
C SER A 110 23.84 2.93 -10.20
N GLY A 111 24.64 2.48 -11.17
CA GLY A 111 24.42 1.22 -11.87
C GLY A 111 25.02 1.25 -13.25
N GLU A 112 24.66 0.31 -14.08
CA GLU A 112 25.02 0.25 -15.49
C GLU A 112 24.11 1.15 -16.31
N LYS A 113 24.69 1.85 -17.31
CA LYS A 113 23.93 2.65 -18.29
C LYS A 113 24.18 2.16 -19.69
N THR A 114 23.14 2.19 -20.53
CA THR A 114 23.32 1.98 -21.97
C THR A 114 24.17 3.12 -22.56
N PRO A 115 25.21 2.83 -23.37
CA PRO A 115 26.09 3.85 -23.90
C PRO A 115 25.41 4.87 -24.82
N LEU A 116 24.39 4.43 -25.59
CA LEU A 116 23.71 5.25 -26.59
C LEU A 116 22.53 6.04 -26.03
N LEU A 117 21.72 5.44 -25.14
CA LEU A 117 20.48 6.03 -24.65
C LEU A 117 20.62 6.64 -23.27
N GLY A 118 21.71 6.35 -22.55
CA GLY A 118 21.92 6.82 -21.18
C GLY A 118 20.90 6.26 -20.17
N VAL A 119 20.19 5.19 -20.54
CA VAL A 119 19.16 4.53 -19.72
C VAL A 119 19.83 3.61 -18.71
N TRP A 120 19.34 3.58 -17.47
CA TRP A 120 19.85 2.71 -16.42
C TRP A 120 19.37 1.25 -16.63
N ILE A 121 20.31 0.31 -16.63
CA ILE A 121 19.99 -1.12 -16.74
C ILE A 121 19.93 -1.73 -15.36
N GLY A 122 18.75 -2.29 -15.01
CA GLY A 122 18.53 -2.96 -13.73
C GLY A 122 17.96 -4.35 -13.93
N THR A 123 18.64 -5.37 -13.39
CA THR A 123 18.20 -6.76 -13.45
C THR A 123 18.07 -7.35 -12.05
N SER A 124 17.48 -8.53 -11.94
CA SER A 124 17.42 -9.26 -10.67
C SER A 124 18.79 -9.59 -10.07
N ALA A 125 19.81 -9.78 -10.91
CA ALA A 125 21.19 -10.07 -10.49
C ALA A 125 22.02 -8.81 -10.22
N LYS A 126 21.70 -7.70 -10.91
CA LYS A 126 22.38 -6.41 -10.78
C LYS A 126 21.34 -5.29 -10.73
N PRO A 127 20.72 -5.03 -9.57
CA PRO A 127 19.75 -3.95 -9.44
C PRO A 127 20.44 -2.59 -9.61
N VAL A 128 19.71 -1.63 -10.18
CA VAL A 128 20.10 -0.21 -10.09
C VAL A 128 19.96 0.23 -8.64
N THR A 129 20.88 1.05 -8.17
CA THR A 129 20.82 1.60 -6.81
C THR A 129 20.44 3.08 -6.84
N ILE A 130 19.43 3.44 -6.08
CA ILE A 130 19.02 4.82 -5.86
C ILE A 130 19.32 5.20 -4.42
N SER A 131 20.00 6.33 -4.23
CA SER A 131 20.30 6.90 -2.91
C SER A 131 19.68 8.28 -2.79
N GLY A 132 19.04 8.60 -1.66
CA GLY A 132 18.42 9.90 -1.44
C GLY A 132 17.11 9.82 -0.66
N PRO A 133 16.21 10.82 -0.82
CA PRO A 133 15.02 10.97 0.02
C PRO A 133 13.88 9.98 -0.29
N ILE A 134 14.07 9.04 -1.24
CA ILE A 134 13.10 7.97 -1.49
C ILE A 134 13.10 7.03 -0.30
N PHE A 135 11.92 6.77 0.28
CA PHE A 135 11.72 5.97 1.48
C PHE A 135 12.42 6.49 2.75
N ALA A 136 12.96 7.71 2.72
CA ALA A 136 13.64 8.29 3.89
C ALA A 136 12.69 8.64 5.05
N SER A 137 11.39 8.65 4.81
CA SER A 137 10.34 8.83 5.82
C SER A 137 9.19 7.88 5.57
N GLY A 138 8.38 7.59 6.59
CA GLY A 138 7.17 6.80 6.42
C GLY A 138 6.06 7.53 5.67
N GLY A 139 5.01 6.80 5.30
CA GLY A 139 3.85 7.28 4.56
C GLY A 139 3.79 6.76 3.13
N LEU A 140 2.87 7.32 2.34
CA LEU A 140 2.60 6.90 0.96
C LEU A 140 3.56 7.55 -0.03
N TYR A 141 4.05 6.72 -0.96
CA TYR A 141 4.84 7.12 -2.13
C TYR A 141 4.06 6.80 -3.40
N HIS A 142 3.88 7.80 -4.27
CA HIS A 142 3.19 7.67 -5.54
C HIS A 142 4.19 7.35 -6.65
N PHE A 143 3.96 6.25 -7.35
CA PHE A 143 4.71 5.82 -8.51
C PHE A 143 3.89 6.07 -9.76
N ILE A 144 4.45 6.81 -10.70
CA ILE A 144 3.90 6.98 -12.04
C ILE A 144 4.89 6.32 -12.99
N VAL A 145 4.45 5.30 -13.70
CA VAL A 145 5.28 4.51 -14.60
C VAL A 145 4.70 4.57 -16.01
N ARG A 146 5.49 5.07 -16.94
CA ARG A 146 5.18 5.05 -18.38
C ARG A 146 6.10 4.04 -19.05
N ILE A 147 5.55 3.28 -19.97
CA ILE A 147 6.31 2.30 -20.75
C ILE A 147 6.71 2.94 -22.08
N GLU A 148 8.01 3.05 -22.32
CA GLU A 148 8.58 3.70 -23.50
C GLU A 148 8.87 2.70 -24.62
N THR A 149 9.35 1.48 -24.26
CA THR A 149 9.63 0.40 -25.22
C THR A 149 9.14 -0.94 -24.71
N VAL A 150 8.77 -1.83 -25.62
CA VAL A 150 8.43 -3.24 -25.37
C VAL A 150 8.89 -4.09 -26.55
N ASP A 151 9.46 -5.26 -26.29
CA ASP A 151 9.96 -6.22 -27.27
C ASP A 151 11.08 -5.68 -28.18
N SER A 152 11.62 -4.48 -27.90
CA SER A 152 12.70 -3.84 -28.67
C SER A 152 13.41 -2.75 -27.84
N ASP A 153 14.74 -2.71 -27.91
CA ASP A 153 15.54 -1.66 -27.25
C ASP A 153 15.48 -0.32 -27.99
N ASN A 154 15.14 -0.32 -29.27
CA ASN A 154 15.33 0.86 -30.14
C ASN A 154 14.01 1.39 -30.74
N ALA A 155 12.88 0.72 -30.52
CA ALA A 155 11.59 1.13 -31.02
C ALA A 155 10.75 1.71 -29.90
N LEU A 156 10.65 3.04 -29.86
CA LEU A 156 9.72 3.71 -28.96
C LEU A 156 8.28 3.36 -29.33
N LEU A 157 7.45 3.20 -28.31
CA LEU A 157 6.01 3.11 -28.51
C LEU A 157 5.50 4.47 -29.03
N PRO A 158 4.50 4.49 -29.94
CA PRO A 158 3.79 5.74 -30.24
C PRO A 158 3.11 6.29 -29.00
N ASP A 159 3.12 7.62 -28.80
CA ASP A 159 2.52 8.30 -27.63
C ASP A 159 1.09 7.82 -27.31
N SER A 160 0.30 7.49 -28.35
CA SER A 160 -1.06 6.97 -28.20
C SER A 160 -1.16 5.53 -27.71
N GLN A 161 -0.04 4.82 -27.64
CA GLN A 161 0.07 3.41 -27.21
C GLN A 161 0.91 3.24 -25.95
N GLU A 162 1.53 4.30 -25.44
CA GLU A 162 2.29 4.28 -24.20
C GLU A 162 1.34 4.14 -22.99
N PRO A 163 1.32 2.99 -22.29
CA PRO A 163 0.52 2.86 -21.10
C PRO A 163 1.17 3.63 -19.95
N ILE A 164 0.32 4.31 -19.17
CA ILE A 164 0.71 5.01 -17.94
C ILE A 164 0.03 4.31 -16.77
N TYR A 165 0.83 3.91 -15.79
CA TYR A 165 0.39 3.25 -14.58
C TYR A 165 0.60 4.17 -13.37
N GLY A 166 -0.39 4.30 -12.50
CA GLY A 166 -0.27 4.98 -11.22
C GLY A 166 -0.40 3.97 -10.08
N SER A 167 0.55 3.95 -9.16
CA SER A 167 0.62 3.01 -8.05
C SER A 167 1.05 3.70 -6.76
N TRP A 168 0.70 3.11 -5.63
CA TRP A 168 1.09 3.60 -4.32
C TRP A 168 1.78 2.49 -3.52
N LEU A 169 2.93 2.82 -2.92
CA LEU A 169 3.59 1.97 -1.94
C LEU A 169 3.72 2.73 -0.62
N SER A 170 3.61 2.02 0.50
CA SER A 170 3.69 2.62 1.83
C SER A 170 4.92 2.16 2.61
N ILE A 171 5.52 3.12 3.34
CA ILE A 171 6.54 2.86 4.36
C ILE A 171 5.89 3.13 5.72
N GLY A 172 5.90 2.14 6.61
CA GLY A 172 5.32 2.31 7.94
C GLY A 172 6.10 3.29 8.81
N ASN A 173 5.41 4.31 9.34
CA ASN A 173 5.95 5.15 10.41
C ASN A 173 5.86 4.39 11.73
N THR A 174 6.98 4.11 12.37
CA THR A 174 7.02 3.43 13.67
C THR A 174 7.11 4.44 14.80
N GLU A 175 6.19 4.36 15.77
CA GLU A 175 6.22 5.13 17.00
C GLU A 175 6.13 4.21 18.22
N ASN A 176 6.94 4.49 19.25
CA ASN A 176 6.92 3.76 20.50
C ASN A 176 6.29 4.66 21.57
N GLN A 177 5.28 4.15 22.25
CA GLN A 177 4.50 4.85 23.25
C GLN A 177 4.45 4.04 24.57
N GLN A 178 4.07 4.69 25.67
CA GLN A 178 3.81 4.04 26.95
C GLN A 178 2.36 4.29 27.34
N ILE A 179 1.64 3.25 27.74
CA ILE A 179 0.27 3.36 28.26
C ILE A 179 0.20 2.80 29.67
N ASP A 180 -0.62 3.43 30.52
CA ASP A 180 -0.88 2.94 31.86
C ASP A 180 -2.08 1.99 31.87
N ILE A 181 -1.84 0.72 32.16
CA ILE A 181 -2.88 -0.29 32.31
C ILE A 181 -2.88 -0.78 33.76
N GLY A 182 -3.81 -0.27 34.57
CA GLY A 182 -3.96 -0.68 35.96
C GLY A 182 -2.74 -0.35 36.85
N GLY A 183 -2.10 0.79 36.60
CA GLY A 183 -0.91 1.27 37.34
C GLY A 183 0.42 0.69 36.84
N LYS A 184 0.40 -0.05 35.72
CA LYS A 184 1.60 -0.58 35.04
C LYS A 184 1.83 0.14 33.73
N GLN A 185 3.06 0.63 33.53
CA GLN A 185 3.50 1.18 32.25
C GLN A 185 3.74 0.02 31.27
N VAL A 186 2.97 -0.01 30.18
CA VAL A 186 3.06 -1.01 29.12
C VAL A 186 3.59 -0.35 27.86
N PRO A 187 4.76 -0.77 27.34
CA PRO A 187 5.26 -0.25 26.08
C PRO A 187 4.39 -0.78 24.93
N ILE A 188 3.97 0.10 24.05
CA ILE A 188 3.29 -0.26 22.81
C ILE A 188 4.04 0.30 21.62
N LYS A 189 3.91 -0.37 20.49
CA LYS A 189 4.44 0.11 19.21
C LYS A 189 3.27 0.37 18.27
N ILE A 190 3.28 1.51 17.60
CA ILE A 190 2.28 1.87 16.59
C ILE A 190 3.01 1.98 15.24
N ILE A 191 2.44 1.38 14.19
CA ILE A 191 2.92 1.54 12.83
C ILE A 191 1.78 2.15 12.01
N SER A 192 2.01 3.35 11.47
CA SER A 192 1.09 4.01 10.56
C SER A 192 1.62 3.96 9.13
N TYR A 193 0.83 3.39 8.20
CA TYR A 193 1.24 3.20 6.81
C TYR A 193 0.77 4.31 5.86
N TYR A 194 -0.06 5.22 6.33
CA TYR A 194 -0.55 6.34 5.51
C TYR A 194 0.28 7.60 5.70
N ASP A 195 0.41 8.06 6.93
CA ASP A 195 1.17 9.26 7.29
C ASP A 195 1.65 9.14 8.74
N LYS A 196 2.48 10.08 9.18
CA LYS A 196 2.97 10.14 10.56
C LYS A 196 1.87 10.62 11.50
N LEU A 197 1.75 9.98 12.69
CA LEU A 197 0.86 10.45 13.73
C LEU A 197 1.29 11.84 14.22
N LYS A 198 0.32 12.72 14.43
CA LYS A 198 0.51 14.04 15.07
C LYS A 198 0.44 13.94 16.56
N ASP A 199 -0.44 13.07 17.06
CA ASP A 199 -0.71 12.93 18.48
C ASP A 199 -1.18 11.51 18.80
N PHE A 200 -0.80 11.03 19.98
CA PHE A 200 -1.29 9.79 20.58
C PHE A 200 -1.67 10.05 22.04
N ARG A 201 -2.85 9.57 22.44
CA ARG A 201 -3.35 9.68 23.80
C ARG A 201 -4.00 8.37 24.24
N PHE A 202 -3.76 7.99 25.50
CA PHE A 202 -4.43 6.87 26.15
C PHE A 202 -5.24 7.31 27.36
N ASP A 203 -6.53 7.03 27.33
CA ASP A 203 -7.42 7.22 28.48
C ASP A 203 -7.50 5.90 29.26
N ALA A 204 -6.75 5.80 30.35
CA ALA A 204 -6.68 4.60 31.20
C ALA A 204 -8.03 4.26 31.88
N LYS A 205 -8.87 5.25 32.14
CA LYS A 205 -10.19 5.05 32.79
C LYS A 205 -11.16 4.35 31.86
N ASN A 206 -11.17 4.75 30.60
CA ASN A 206 -12.05 4.21 29.57
C ASN A 206 -11.35 3.14 28.73
N MET A 207 -10.08 2.88 28.96
CA MET A 207 -9.25 1.96 28.15
C MET A 207 -9.31 2.32 26.66
N GLN A 208 -9.12 3.60 26.33
CA GLN A 208 -9.33 4.14 25.01
C GLN A 208 -8.05 4.74 24.45
N MET A 209 -7.66 4.31 23.25
CA MET A 209 -6.59 4.91 22.47
C MET A 209 -7.16 5.93 21.47
N LYS A 210 -6.51 7.08 21.38
CA LYS A 210 -6.79 8.12 20.38
C LYS A 210 -5.54 8.41 19.58
N LEU A 211 -5.66 8.40 18.26
CA LEU A 211 -4.57 8.65 17.33
C LEU A 211 -5.02 9.71 16.33
N ASP A 212 -4.24 10.75 16.16
CA ASP A 212 -4.51 11.81 15.20
C ASP A 212 -3.42 11.83 14.14
N MET A 213 -3.80 11.83 12.85
CA MET A 213 -2.85 12.00 11.74
C MET A 213 -3.37 13.00 10.68
N PRO A 214 -2.49 13.58 9.85
CA PRO A 214 -2.90 14.39 8.73
C PRO A 214 -3.72 13.57 7.73
N PHE A 215 -4.82 14.12 7.22
CA PHE A 215 -5.59 13.46 6.18
C PHE A 215 -6.34 14.47 5.31
N ASN A 216 -6.24 14.30 4.01
CA ASN A 216 -6.97 15.11 3.05
C ASN A 216 -8.28 14.38 2.65
N TRP A 217 -9.41 14.90 3.14
CA TRP A 217 -10.75 14.37 2.94
C TRP A 217 -11.39 14.73 1.59
N ASN A 218 -10.66 15.32 0.65
CA ASN A 218 -11.18 15.67 -0.66
C ASN A 218 -11.68 14.43 -1.43
N LEU A 219 -12.98 14.38 -1.73
CA LEU A 219 -13.64 13.24 -2.39
C LEU A 219 -13.04 12.95 -3.76
N SER A 220 -12.78 13.97 -4.59
CA SER A 220 -12.20 13.76 -5.91
C SER A 220 -10.82 13.14 -5.85
N ARG A 221 -10.03 13.46 -4.81
CA ARG A 221 -8.73 12.81 -4.57
C ARG A 221 -8.93 11.34 -4.18
N LEU A 222 -9.86 11.05 -3.29
CA LEU A 222 -10.16 9.68 -2.86
C LEU A 222 -10.71 8.81 -4.00
N GLU A 223 -11.55 9.38 -4.86
CA GLU A 223 -12.11 8.69 -6.03
C GLU A 223 -11.05 8.32 -7.07
N ASN A 224 -10.00 9.15 -7.23
CA ASN A 224 -8.99 8.99 -8.27
C ASN A 224 -7.69 8.31 -7.79
N SER A 225 -7.64 7.80 -6.56
CA SER A 225 -6.45 7.17 -5.98
C SER A 225 -6.76 5.80 -5.34
N SER A 226 -5.75 4.94 -5.27
CA SER A 226 -5.82 3.64 -4.57
C SER A 226 -5.40 3.79 -3.11
N ILE A 227 -5.99 4.77 -2.41
CA ILE A 227 -5.63 5.04 -1.01
C ILE A 227 -6.18 3.95 -0.11
N PHE A 228 -5.31 3.48 0.77
CA PHE A 228 -5.61 2.58 1.87
C PHE A 228 -4.99 3.14 3.15
N VAL A 229 -5.78 3.24 4.21
CA VAL A 229 -5.28 3.67 5.53
C VAL A 229 -5.18 2.44 6.41
N HIS A 230 -4.00 2.18 6.94
CA HIS A 230 -3.74 1.05 7.81
C HIS A 230 -2.88 1.49 9.00
N GLU A 231 -3.40 1.19 10.20
CA GLU A 231 -2.72 1.39 11.46
C GLU A 231 -2.57 0.05 12.17
N GLU A 232 -1.42 -0.22 12.73
CA GLU A 232 -1.15 -1.39 13.55
C GLU A 232 -0.70 -0.95 14.94
N ILE A 233 -1.36 -1.49 15.97
CA ILE A 233 -1.03 -1.21 17.37
C ILE A 233 -0.60 -2.52 18.03
N TYR A 234 0.68 -2.63 18.34
CA TYR A 234 1.30 -3.79 18.96
C TYR A 234 1.28 -3.65 20.48
N VAL A 235 0.63 -4.58 21.16
CA VAL A 235 0.49 -4.58 22.63
C VAL A 235 1.09 -5.88 23.17
N PRO A 236 2.14 -5.83 24.02
CA PRO A 236 2.76 -7.04 24.60
C PRO A 236 1.79 -7.84 25.46
N LYS A 237 1.89 -9.17 25.41
CA LYS A 237 1.14 -10.11 26.25
C LYS A 237 1.92 -10.43 27.54
N PRO A 238 1.23 -10.78 28.66
CA PRO A 238 -0.20 -10.63 28.88
C PRO A 238 -0.59 -9.20 29.22
N ASN A 239 -1.75 -8.72 28.73
CA ASN A 239 -2.27 -7.41 29.12
C ASN A 239 -3.80 -7.45 29.25
N ALA A 240 -4.33 -6.57 30.10
CA ALA A 240 -5.77 -6.47 30.35
C ALA A 240 -6.54 -5.76 29.21
N PHE A 241 -5.84 -5.06 28.32
CA PHE A 241 -6.44 -4.29 27.23
C PHE A 241 -7.02 -5.22 26.15
N THR A 242 -6.31 -6.30 25.80
CA THR A 242 -6.72 -7.23 24.76
C THR A 242 -7.54 -8.44 25.25
N LEU A 243 -7.64 -8.64 26.57
CA LEU A 243 -8.38 -9.77 27.17
C LEU A 243 -9.89 -9.77 26.89
N LYS A 244 -10.48 -8.65 26.48
CA LYS A 244 -11.92 -8.51 26.23
C LYS A 244 -12.41 -9.06 24.87
N GLY A 245 -11.51 -9.61 24.07
CA GLY A 245 -11.84 -10.41 22.88
C GLY A 245 -12.32 -9.64 21.65
N GLY A 246 -12.39 -8.32 21.67
CA GLY A 246 -12.77 -7.50 20.52
C GLY A 246 -12.53 -6.02 20.75
N PHE A 247 -12.62 -5.26 19.65
CA PHE A 247 -12.44 -3.82 19.66
C PHE A 247 -13.55 -3.12 18.90
N THR A 248 -13.89 -1.93 19.35
CA THR A 248 -14.70 -0.97 18.61
C THR A 248 -13.83 0.20 18.19
N GLY A 249 -14.20 0.86 17.10
CA GLY A 249 -13.46 2.02 16.62
C GLY A 249 -14.35 3.08 15.99
N SER A 250 -13.87 4.31 16.01
CA SER A 250 -14.46 5.41 15.24
C SER A 250 -13.37 6.28 14.60
N VAL A 251 -13.73 6.94 13.50
CA VAL A 251 -12.94 7.98 12.84
C VAL A 251 -13.75 9.26 12.82
N ASN A 252 -13.23 10.33 13.40
CA ASN A 252 -13.92 11.62 13.53
C ASN A 252 -15.37 11.45 14.06
N GLY A 253 -15.59 10.48 14.95
CA GLY A 253 -16.90 10.14 15.51
C GLY A 253 -17.75 9.16 14.68
N ALA A 254 -17.42 8.90 13.42
CA ALA A 254 -18.12 7.89 12.61
C ALA A 254 -17.64 6.47 12.98
N ASN A 255 -18.57 5.52 13.11
CA ASN A 255 -18.28 4.15 13.53
C ASN A 255 -17.53 3.38 12.44
N ILE A 256 -16.38 2.80 12.81
CA ILE A 256 -15.54 1.94 11.98
C ILE A 256 -15.26 0.58 12.62
N SER A 257 -16.07 0.13 13.58
CA SER A 257 -15.78 -1.10 14.35
C SER A 257 -15.58 -2.34 13.46
N LYS A 258 -16.21 -2.41 12.29
CA LYS A 258 -16.00 -3.48 11.31
C LYS A 258 -14.60 -3.51 10.70
N ASN A 259 -13.90 -2.39 10.79
CA ASN A 259 -12.55 -2.18 10.24
C ASN A 259 -11.44 -2.35 11.29
N VAL A 260 -11.83 -2.68 12.55
CA VAL A 260 -10.90 -2.91 13.66
C VAL A 260 -10.82 -4.40 13.94
N VAL A 261 -9.65 -4.99 13.75
CA VAL A 261 -9.42 -6.43 13.86
C VAL A 261 -8.31 -6.69 14.86
N LEU A 262 -8.53 -7.66 15.76
CA LEU A 262 -7.50 -8.14 16.68
C LEU A 262 -6.82 -9.39 16.09
N ASP A 263 -5.53 -9.32 15.82
CA ASP A 263 -4.66 -10.49 15.61
C ASP A 263 -3.97 -10.86 16.91
N ASN A 264 -4.33 -12.03 17.43
CA ASN A 264 -3.78 -12.60 18.66
C ASN A 264 -2.97 -13.90 18.39
N SER A 265 -2.62 -14.15 17.16
CA SER A 265 -1.90 -15.36 16.72
C SER A 265 -0.47 -15.43 17.29
N ASN A 266 0.18 -14.29 17.50
CA ASN A 266 1.51 -14.23 18.10
C ASN A 266 1.42 -14.50 19.62
N PRO A 267 2.26 -15.41 20.20
CA PRO A 267 2.20 -15.75 21.62
C PRO A 267 2.68 -14.61 22.54
N TYR A 268 3.42 -13.64 22.05
CA TYR A 268 4.03 -12.57 22.86
C TYR A 268 3.40 -11.20 22.66
N THR A 269 2.63 -11.00 21.59
CA THR A 269 2.12 -9.69 21.21
C THR A 269 0.74 -9.84 20.55
N ASP A 270 -0.18 -9.00 20.94
CA ASP A 270 -1.43 -8.77 20.22
C ASP A 270 -1.25 -7.61 19.25
N VAL A 271 -1.85 -7.69 18.06
CA VAL A 271 -1.85 -6.60 17.08
C VAL A 271 -3.28 -6.19 16.81
N ILE A 272 -3.58 -4.91 17.02
CA ILE A 272 -4.86 -4.33 16.65
C ILE A 272 -4.66 -3.62 15.31
N HIS A 273 -5.34 -4.12 14.27
CA HIS A 273 -5.34 -3.52 12.95
C HIS A 273 -6.55 -2.61 12.79
N VAL A 274 -6.32 -1.41 12.28
CA VAL A 274 -7.38 -0.52 11.80
C VAL A 274 -7.19 -0.37 10.29
N MET A 275 -8.10 -0.92 9.49
CA MET A 275 -7.97 -1.02 8.04
C MET A 275 -9.13 -0.31 7.34
N LEU A 276 -8.84 0.79 6.64
CA LEU A 276 -9.82 1.57 5.90
C LEU A 276 -9.50 1.52 4.40
N PRO A 277 -10.12 0.59 3.67
CA PRO A 277 -10.01 0.55 2.22
C PRO A 277 -10.74 1.74 1.58
N LYS A 278 -10.41 2.03 0.32
CA LYS A 278 -10.94 3.15 -0.46
C LYS A 278 -12.46 3.35 -0.32
N ASN A 279 -13.23 2.28 -0.44
CA ASN A 279 -14.70 2.37 -0.36
C ASN A 279 -15.18 2.83 1.03
N ASP A 280 -14.52 2.38 2.09
CA ASP A 280 -14.83 2.84 3.44
C ASP A 280 -14.41 4.30 3.65
N LEU A 281 -13.27 4.72 3.10
CA LEU A 281 -12.82 6.11 3.13
C LEU A 281 -13.79 7.04 2.39
N LEU A 282 -14.28 6.64 1.23
CA LEU A 282 -15.30 7.39 0.47
C LEU A 282 -16.61 7.53 1.26
N ASN A 283 -17.08 6.44 1.86
CA ASN A 283 -18.29 6.46 2.69
C ASN A 283 -18.12 7.34 3.93
N LEU A 284 -16.95 7.28 4.58
CA LEU A 284 -16.62 8.15 5.71
C LEU A 284 -16.57 9.62 5.30
N ALA A 285 -15.90 9.93 4.19
CA ALA A 285 -15.79 11.32 3.70
C ALA A 285 -17.18 11.90 3.40
N ASP A 286 -18.08 11.14 2.73
CA ASP A 286 -19.45 11.56 2.47
C ASP A 286 -20.25 11.79 3.77
N GLN A 287 -20.12 10.89 4.77
CA GLN A 287 -20.78 11.05 6.06
C GLN A 287 -20.27 12.29 6.83
N LEU A 288 -18.95 12.50 6.84
CA LEU A 288 -18.34 13.60 7.55
C LEU A 288 -18.66 14.95 6.89
N ASP A 289 -18.71 14.99 5.55
CA ASP A 289 -19.12 16.18 4.79
C ASP A 289 -20.56 16.58 5.12
N LYS A 290 -21.50 15.65 5.10
CA LYS A 290 -22.90 15.88 5.49
C LYS A 290 -23.04 16.40 6.93
N ASN A 291 -22.10 16.06 7.81
CA ASN A 291 -22.08 16.50 9.21
C ASN A 291 -21.23 17.75 9.45
N GLY A 292 -20.63 18.34 8.41
CA GLY A 292 -19.75 19.51 8.52
C GLY A 292 -18.43 19.23 9.25
N GLN A 293 -17.97 17.99 9.27
CA GLN A 293 -16.80 17.53 10.07
C GLN A 293 -15.51 17.32 9.25
N THR A 294 -15.53 17.54 7.93
CA THR A 294 -14.38 17.28 7.03
C THR A 294 -13.32 18.37 6.99
N SER A 295 -13.57 19.53 7.61
CA SER A 295 -12.77 20.75 7.38
C SER A 295 -11.43 20.84 8.11
N ASN A 296 -11.09 19.87 8.99
CA ASN A 296 -9.92 20.02 9.88
C ASN A 296 -8.62 19.39 9.35
N GLY A 297 -8.62 18.74 8.17
CA GLY A 297 -7.41 18.11 7.60
C GLY A 297 -6.79 17.03 8.48
N THR A 298 -7.57 16.42 9.36
CA THR A 298 -7.12 15.41 10.34
C THR A 298 -8.05 14.21 10.30
N MET A 299 -7.46 13.03 10.42
CA MET A 299 -8.14 11.78 10.71
C MET A 299 -7.87 11.43 12.18
N SER A 300 -8.92 11.43 13.00
CA SER A 300 -8.84 11.14 14.42
C SER A 300 -9.46 9.77 14.70
N PHE A 301 -8.63 8.80 14.97
CA PHE A 301 -9.06 7.47 15.37
C PHE A 301 -9.34 7.40 16.85
N MET A 302 -10.32 6.61 17.21
CA MET A 302 -10.56 6.17 18.57
C MET A 302 -10.76 4.66 18.55
N VAL A 303 -9.97 3.93 19.36
CA VAL A 303 -10.00 2.47 19.47
C VAL A 303 -10.12 2.10 20.94
N GLN A 304 -11.05 1.21 21.26
CA GLN A 304 -11.26 0.74 22.62
C GLN A 304 -11.74 -0.72 22.65
N PRO A 305 -11.47 -1.47 23.73
CA PRO A 305 -12.06 -2.79 23.94
C PRO A 305 -13.58 -2.73 23.94
N GLY A 306 -14.22 -3.66 23.26
CA GLY A 306 -15.68 -3.74 23.16
C GLY A 306 -16.12 -4.98 22.38
N GLU A 307 -17.41 -5.19 22.30
CA GLU A 307 -17.97 -6.24 21.45
C GLU A 307 -17.90 -5.77 19.98
N GLY A 308 -16.70 -5.87 19.40
CA GLY A 308 -16.52 -5.73 17.95
C GLY A 308 -17.06 -6.96 17.21
N PRO A 309 -17.23 -6.90 15.88
CA PRO A 309 -17.55 -8.09 15.11
C PRO A 309 -16.48 -9.16 15.40
N ALA A 310 -16.89 -10.37 15.75
CA ALA A 310 -16.02 -11.49 16.10
C ALA A 310 -15.27 -12.01 14.84
N ASN A 311 -14.35 -11.21 14.33
CA ASN A 311 -13.48 -11.54 13.21
C ASN A 311 -12.06 -11.74 13.75
N SER A 312 -11.78 -12.94 14.29
CA SER A 312 -10.41 -13.40 14.40
C SER A 312 -9.92 -13.76 12.99
N MET A 313 -8.75 -13.31 12.57
CA MET A 313 -8.12 -13.62 11.27
C MET A 313 -8.00 -15.13 10.97
N GLY A 314 -8.20 -16.01 11.95
CA GLY A 314 -8.18 -17.46 11.79
C GLY A 314 -9.32 -18.04 10.93
N SER A 315 -10.34 -17.25 10.56
CA SER A 315 -11.53 -17.73 9.83
C SER A 315 -11.57 -17.32 8.35
N MET A 316 -10.65 -16.49 7.86
CA MET A 316 -10.65 -15.99 6.47
C MET A 316 -9.88 -16.87 5.46
N GLY A 317 -9.45 -18.05 5.85
CA GLY A 317 -8.71 -18.98 5.01
C GLY A 317 -9.58 -19.94 4.21
N SER A 318 -10.66 -19.53 3.58
CA SER A 318 -11.33 -20.30 2.51
C SER A 318 -12.48 -19.53 1.89
N MET A 319 -12.22 -18.60 1.01
CA MET A 319 -13.20 -18.28 -0.03
C MET A 319 -12.84 -19.07 -1.28
N GLY A 320 -13.58 -20.18 -1.41
CA GLY A 320 -13.46 -21.16 -2.47
C GLY A 320 -13.62 -20.53 -3.86
N SER A 321 -12.88 -21.13 -4.78
CA SER A 321 -13.08 -21.03 -6.21
C SER A 321 -14.56 -21.21 -6.58
N MET A 322 -15.22 -20.16 -7.05
CA MET A 322 -16.49 -20.32 -7.76
C MET A 322 -16.21 -20.93 -9.12
N SER A 323 -16.40 -22.24 -9.21
CA SER A 323 -16.54 -22.96 -10.47
C SER A 323 -17.79 -22.47 -11.19
N GLY A 324 -17.61 -21.85 -12.36
CA GLY A 324 -18.71 -21.49 -13.24
C GLY A 324 -19.46 -22.74 -13.69
N SER A 325 -20.73 -22.84 -13.32
CA SER A 325 -21.64 -23.83 -13.87
C SER A 325 -22.00 -23.45 -15.31
N ASN A 326 -21.47 -24.19 -16.27
CA ASN A 326 -21.94 -24.23 -17.64
C ASN A 326 -23.36 -24.81 -17.67
N SER A 327 -24.36 -23.97 -17.89
CA SER A 327 -25.70 -24.43 -18.28
C SER A 327 -25.70 -24.63 -19.81
N SER A 328 -25.59 -25.87 -20.25
CA SER A 328 -25.86 -26.29 -21.63
C SER A 328 -27.37 -26.13 -21.91
N MET A 329 -27.74 -25.20 -22.78
CA MET A 329 -29.06 -25.20 -23.39
C MET A 329 -29.12 -26.26 -24.49
N ALA A 330 -29.92 -27.30 -24.25
CA ALA A 330 -30.31 -28.26 -25.27
C ALA A 330 -31.30 -27.59 -26.24
N MET A 331 -30.96 -27.55 -27.52
CA MET A 331 -31.94 -27.26 -28.58
C MET A 331 -32.79 -28.48 -28.83
N GLY A 332 -34.08 -28.35 -28.53
CA GLY A 332 -35.10 -29.32 -28.99
C GLY A 332 -35.40 -29.11 -30.45
N ASN A 333 -35.21 -30.16 -31.23
CA ASN A 333 -35.75 -30.32 -32.60
C ASN A 333 -37.20 -30.74 -32.47
N THR A 334 -38.12 -30.03 -33.11
CA THR A 334 -39.41 -30.57 -33.52
C THR A 334 -39.64 -30.30 -35.00
N SER A 335 -39.81 -31.39 -35.67
CA SER A 335 -40.32 -31.67 -37.03
C SER A 335 -41.08 -30.56 -37.76
#